data_ecf03017af4c1e46e5e9ea93ddbfc57f
#
_entry.id   ecf03017af4c1e46e5e9ea93ddbfc57f
#
_cell.length_a   1.000
_cell.length_b   1.000
_cell.length_c   1.000
_cell.angle_alpha   90.00
_cell.angle_beta   90.00
_cell.angle_gamma   90.00
#
_symmetry.space_group_name_H-M   'P 1'
#
loop_
_entity.id
_entity.type
_entity.pdbx_description
1 polymer ?
#
loop_
_entity_poly.entity_id
_entity_poly.type
_entity_poly.pdbx_seq_one_letter_code
_entity_poly.pdbx_strand_id
1 'polypeptide(L)'
;MSKMKKNSLAVMLFSSVMSVTSPLLGQKDSVYAEETAQVVQAKEYRNVMYYGDWSIWDGEGKFLPQDIPADQLTHLNFAFLDFDSEGNLTFTDADAAVGASLEQPGVGWNTPSSGILNAIQDLRGKNKNLKIGVSLGGWSKSGDFSEVAADPVKRKNLVENITKFIKYTNMDFVDVDWEYPADVRQPDLVDNVNDEGTPHAKPEDKENYITLLKEIRESIDQQGEKLGKTYELSVALPSSREKLNDGIDIPKLFSVVDFANIMTYDLNXXXXWGMESQQCSPYGTIWQSS
;
A
#
# COMPACT_ATOMS: atom_id res chain seq x y z
N MET A 1 -33.04 -36.47 -20.11
CA MET A 1 -32.57 -37.03 -18.80
C MET A 1 -32.38 -35.90 -17.82
N SER A 2 -32.95 -36.05 -16.69
CA SER A 2 -33.45 -35.06 -15.73
C SER A 2 -32.40 -34.09 -15.17
N LYS A 3 -32.75 -32.79 -15.21
CA LYS A 3 -32.01 -31.70 -14.50
C LYS A 3 -32.50 -31.67 -13.04
N MET A 4 -31.63 -31.96 -12.10
CA MET A 4 -31.92 -31.71 -10.69
C MET A 4 -31.69 -30.24 -10.34
N LYS A 5 -32.77 -29.57 -9.97
CA LYS A 5 -32.71 -28.21 -9.38
C LYS A 5 -32.35 -28.33 -7.89
N LYS A 6 -31.30 -27.65 -7.47
CA LYS A 6 -31.01 -27.47 -6.03
C LYS A 6 -31.88 -26.35 -5.49
N ASN A 7 -32.79 -26.69 -4.59
CA ASN A 7 -33.60 -25.74 -3.85
C ASN A 7 -32.81 -25.26 -2.63
N SER A 8 -32.63 -23.95 -2.54
CA SER A 8 -32.11 -23.34 -1.32
C SER A 8 -33.23 -23.21 -0.31
N LEU A 9 -33.07 -23.82 0.84
CA LEU A 9 -34.00 -23.75 1.95
C LEU A 9 -33.70 -22.48 2.78
N ALA A 10 -34.60 -21.49 2.71
CA ALA A 10 -34.52 -20.34 3.59
C ALA A 10 -35.25 -20.68 4.90
N VAL A 11 -34.52 -20.69 6.00
CA VAL A 11 -35.13 -20.90 7.34
C VAL A 11 -35.59 -19.55 7.87
N MET A 12 -36.90 -19.33 7.87
CA MET A 12 -37.52 -18.20 8.57
C MET A 12 -37.82 -18.62 10.01
N LEU A 13 -37.19 -17.94 10.94
CA LEU A 13 -37.52 -18.06 12.36
C LEU A 13 -38.64 -17.09 12.71
N PHE A 14 -39.83 -17.62 12.92
CA PHE A 14 -40.94 -16.86 13.49
C PHE A 14 -40.87 -16.93 15.02
N SER A 15 -40.66 -15.80 15.67
CA SER A 15 -40.88 -15.68 17.10
C SER A 15 -42.34 -15.25 17.36
N SER A 16 -43.11 -16.12 17.92
CA SER A 16 -44.49 -15.81 18.35
C SER A 16 -44.46 -15.05 19.67
N VAL A 17 -44.97 -13.85 19.66
CA VAL A 17 -45.20 -13.05 20.87
C VAL A 17 -46.64 -13.39 21.36
N MET A 18 -46.74 -14.01 22.53
CA MET A 18 -48.03 -14.15 23.22
C MET A 18 -48.41 -12.84 23.86
N SER A 19 -49.49 -12.24 23.42
CA SER A 19 -50.11 -11.10 24.06
C SER A 19 -51.05 -11.56 25.18
N VAL A 20 -50.73 -11.18 26.41
CA VAL A 20 -51.61 -11.32 27.56
C VAL A 20 -52.36 -9.98 27.74
N THR A 21 -53.65 -9.99 27.53
CA THR A 21 -54.54 -8.84 27.81
C THR A 21 -54.98 -8.85 29.26
N SER A 22 -54.71 -7.78 30.02
CA SER A 22 -55.40 -7.49 31.29
C SER A 22 -55.82 -6.02 31.28
N PRO A 23 -57.00 -5.71 31.80
CA PRO A 23 -57.59 -4.38 31.59
C PRO A 23 -57.32 -3.38 32.73
N LEU A 24 -57.27 -2.14 32.31
CA LEU A 24 -57.47 -0.87 33.01
C LEU A 24 -56.69 -0.57 34.27
N LEU A 25 -55.87 0.48 34.20
CA LEU A 25 -56.02 1.72 34.98
C LEU A 25 -54.86 2.68 34.66
N GLY A 26 -55.15 3.92 34.30
CA GLY A 26 -54.25 5.05 34.47
C GLY A 26 -53.36 5.39 33.29
N GLN A 27 -53.86 6.26 32.48
CA GLN A 27 -53.14 6.92 31.40
C GLN A 27 -51.97 7.76 31.93
N LYS A 28 -50.76 7.35 31.57
CA LYS A 28 -49.57 8.26 31.53
C LYS A 28 -48.89 8.03 30.20
N ASP A 29 -48.89 9.04 29.36
CA ASP A 29 -48.18 9.02 28.09
C ASP A 29 -46.68 8.88 28.31
N SER A 30 -46.19 7.68 28.25
CA SER A 30 -44.76 7.46 28.13
C SER A 30 -44.41 7.38 26.63
N VAL A 31 -43.89 8.48 26.12
CA VAL A 31 -43.27 8.50 24.80
C VAL A 31 -41.99 7.67 24.92
N TYR A 32 -42.07 6.39 24.55
CA TYR A 32 -40.86 5.61 24.35
C TYR A 32 -40.25 6.07 23.03
N ALA A 33 -39.22 6.91 23.13
CA ALA A 33 -38.38 7.17 21.99
C ALA A 33 -37.73 5.83 21.60
N GLU A 34 -38.10 5.31 20.45
CA GLU A 34 -37.41 4.23 19.82
C GLU A 34 -36.00 4.74 19.50
N GLU A 35 -35.07 4.46 20.37
CA GLU A 35 -33.67 4.72 20.14
C GLU A 35 -33.24 3.72 19.05
N THR A 36 -33.29 4.17 17.80
CA THR A 36 -32.69 3.43 16.69
C THR A 36 -31.21 3.34 17.02
N ALA A 37 -30.77 2.18 17.49
CA ALA A 37 -29.36 1.91 17.64
C ALA A 37 -28.73 2.01 16.25
N GLN A 38 -28.11 3.16 15.96
CA GLN A 38 -27.22 3.25 14.81
C GLN A 38 -26.10 2.24 15.07
N VAL A 39 -26.06 1.23 14.25
CA VAL A 39 -24.91 0.33 14.22
C VAL A 39 -23.76 1.21 13.76
N VAL A 40 -23.00 1.71 14.72
CA VAL A 40 -21.75 2.40 14.42
C VAL A 40 -20.87 1.34 13.78
N GLN A 41 -20.76 1.40 12.48
CA GLN A 41 -19.85 0.52 11.75
C GLN A 41 -18.45 0.83 12.29
N ALA A 42 -17.85 -0.18 12.91
CA ALA A 42 -16.51 -0.01 13.49
C ALA A 42 -15.57 0.48 12.38
N LYS A 43 -14.97 1.64 12.59
CA LYS A 43 -14.04 2.23 11.63
C LYS A 43 -12.83 1.30 11.54
N GLU A 44 -12.63 0.73 10.36
CA GLU A 44 -11.52 -0.18 10.12
C GLU A 44 -10.25 0.66 9.91
N TYR A 45 -9.36 0.64 10.87
CA TYR A 45 -8.08 1.35 10.78
C TYR A 45 -7.08 0.52 10.00
N ARG A 46 -6.28 1.19 9.17
CA ARG A 46 -5.11 0.58 8.53
C ARG A 46 -3.88 0.85 9.38
N ASN A 47 -3.11 -0.18 9.63
CA ASN A 47 -1.77 -0.10 10.22
C ASN A 47 -0.79 -0.59 9.15
N VAL A 48 -0.10 0.34 8.50
CA VAL A 48 0.74 0.09 7.33
C VAL A 48 2.20 0.23 7.73
N MET A 49 3.00 -0.79 7.40
CA MET A 49 4.45 -0.75 7.62
C MET A 49 5.17 -0.80 6.27
N TYR A 50 6.18 0.03 6.09
CA TYR A 50 7.15 -0.09 4.99
C TYR A 50 8.34 -0.88 5.51
N TYR A 51 8.76 -1.86 4.74
CA TYR A 51 9.90 -2.71 5.04
C TYR A 51 10.93 -2.53 3.92
N GLY A 52 12.00 -1.80 4.23
CA GLY A 52 13.07 -1.51 3.27
C GLY A 52 13.96 -2.73 3.01
N ASP A 53 14.34 -2.94 1.75
CA ASP A 53 15.21 -4.06 1.38
C ASP A 53 16.60 -3.95 2.00
N TRP A 54 17.02 -2.73 2.35
CA TRP A 54 18.30 -2.51 3.07
C TRP A 54 18.28 -3.00 4.53
N SER A 55 17.10 -3.25 5.11
CA SER A 55 16.94 -3.60 6.53
C SER A 55 17.64 -4.92 6.92
N ILE A 56 17.97 -5.76 5.95
CA ILE A 56 18.59 -7.08 6.22
C ILE A 56 20.11 -7.01 6.39
N TRP A 57 20.73 -5.87 6.07
CA TRP A 57 22.18 -5.72 6.13
C TRP A 57 22.63 -5.17 7.50
N ASP A 58 23.86 -5.44 7.86
CA ASP A 58 24.38 -5.17 9.22
C ASP A 58 24.72 -3.69 9.52
N GLY A 59 24.46 -2.79 8.59
CA GLY A 59 24.88 -1.39 8.72
C GLY A 59 24.26 -0.59 9.86
N GLU A 60 22.95 -0.75 10.09
CA GLU A 60 22.18 0.07 11.03
C GLU A 60 21.33 -0.74 12.03
N GLY A 61 21.73 -1.94 12.31
CA GLY A 61 20.94 -2.84 13.16
C GLY A 61 20.02 -3.69 12.31
N LYS A 62 20.46 -4.85 12.01
CA LYS A 62 19.77 -5.84 11.17
C LYS A 62 18.34 -6.12 11.67
N PHE A 63 17.37 -5.99 10.78
CA PHE A 63 15.96 -6.28 11.06
C PHE A 63 15.44 -7.20 9.96
N LEU A 64 15.23 -8.45 10.32
CA LEU A 64 14.87 -9.49 9.36
C LEU A 64 13.34 -9.62 9.20
N PRO A 65 12.84 -10.18 8.10
CA PRO A 65 11.39 -10.34 7.91
C PRO A 65 10.68 -11.07 9.05
N GLN A 66 11.31 -12.03 9.69
CA GLN A 66 10.73 -12.76 10.82
C GLN A 66 10.55 -11.90 12.08
N ASP A 67 11.21 -10.74 12.16
CA ASP A 67 11.11 -9.79 13.28
C ASP A 67 9.92 -8.84 13.12
N ILE A 68 9.31 -8.81 11.93
CA ILE A 68 8.15 -7.94 11.64
C ILE A 68 6.98 -8.36 12.53
N PRO A 69 6.36 -7.38 13.26
CA PRO A 69 5.19 -7.66 14.11
C PRO A 69 3.90 -7.82 13.28
N ALA A 70 3.86 -8.86 12.47
CA ALA A 70 2.82 -9.08 11.47
C ALA A 70 1.40 -9.14 12.05
N ASP A 71 1.27 -9.58 13.31
CA ASP A 71 0.00 -9.65 14.02
C ASP A 71 -0.60 -8.27 14.35
N GLN A 72 0.23 -7.22 14.31
CA GLN A 72 -0.19 -5.85 14.57
C GLN A 72 -0.52 -5.08 13.28
N LEU A 73 -0.19 -5.65 12.12
CA LEU A 73 -0.29 -4.94 10.84
C LEU A 73 -1.55 -5.33 10.07
N THR A 74 -2.09 -4.37 9.32
CA THR A 74 -3.07 -4.66 8.27
C THR A 74 -2.38 -4.75 6.90
N HIS A 75 -1.32 -3.96 6.69
CA HIS A 75 -0.61 -3.87 5.42
C HIS A 75 0.89 -3.87 5.65
N LEU A 76 1.62 -4.57 4.80
CA LEU A 76 3.08 -4.58 4.76
C LEU A 76 3.53 -4.25 3.35
N ASN A 77 4.29 -3.17 3.20
CA ASN A 77 4.85 -2.70 1.94
C ASN A 77 6.30 -3.14 1.82
N PHE A 78 6.64 -3.91 0.79
CA PHE A 78 8.02 -4.12 0.38
C PHE A 78 8.53 -2.84 -0.29
N ALA A 79 9.60 -2.28 0.22
CA ALA A 79 10.20 -1.04 -0.27
C ALA A 79 11.67 -1.30 -0.63
N PHE A 80 12.09 -1.14 -1.86
CA PHE A 80 11.30 -0.62 -2.98
C PHE A 80 11.51 -1.47 -4.24
N LEU A 81 10.62 -1.29 -5.21
CA LEU A 81 10.91 -1.63 -6.60
C LEU A 81 11.24 -0.35 -7.34
N ASP A 82 12.15 -0.48 -8.27
CA ASP A 82 12.55 0.56 -9.20
C ASP A 82 12.09 0.19 -10.62
N PHE A 83 12.27 1.08 -11.55
CA PHE A 83 12.05 0.82 -12.98
C PHE A 83 12.93 1.75 -13.81
N ASP A 84 13.24 1.30 -15.01
CA ASP A 84 14.05 2.10 -15.93
C ASP A 84 13.21 3.06 -16.78
N SER A 85 13.85 3.91 -17.54
CA SER A 85 13.22 4.90 -18.41
C SER A 85 12.31 4.32 -19.51
N GLU A 86 12.27 2.99 -19.67
CA GLU A 86 11.36 2.28 -20.59
C GLU A 86 10.20 1.60 -19.85
N GLY A 87 10.16 1.72 -18.50
CA GLY A 87 9.12 1.11 -17.67
C GLY A 87 9.35 -0.37 -17.36
N ASN A 88 10.58 -0.86 -17.47
CA ASN A 88 10.90 -2.22 -17.06
C ASN A 88 11.26 -2.22 -15.58
N LEU A 89 10.62 -3.09 -14.79
CA LEU A 89 10.87 -3.19 -13.35
C LEU A 89 12.28 -3.71 -13.07
N THR A 90 12.90 -3.12 -12.07
CA THR A 90 14.20 -3.53 -11.53
C THR A 90 14.12 -3.61 -10.01
N PHE A 91 15.02 -4.37 -9.41
CA PHE A 91 15.17 -4.38 -7.95
C PHE A 91 16.18 -3.31 -7.54
N THR A 92 15.86 -2.60 -6.48
CA THR A 92 16.82 -1.70 -5.83
C THR A 92 17.99 -2.50 -5.25
N ASP A 93 17.68 -3.69 -4.70
CA ASP A 93 18.65 -4.66 -4.22
C ASP A 93 18.15 -6.09 -4.53
N ALA A 94 18.68 -6.66 -5.62
CA ALA A 94 18.27 -8.01 -6.06
C ALA A 94 18.70 -9.10 -5.05
N ASP A 95 19.85 -8.93 -4.41
CA ASP A 95 20.30 -9.89 -3.41
C ASP A 95 19.35 -9.92 -2.19
N ALA A 96 18.95 -8.76 -1.71
CA ALA A 96 17.97 -8.67 -0.64
C ALA A 96 16.61 -9.23 -1.08
N ALA A 97 16.12 -8.80 -2.26
CA ALA A 97 14.78 -9.14 -2.73
C ALA A 97 14.58 -10.64 -2.94
N VAL A 98 15.56 -11.33 -3.59
CA VAL A 98 15.38 -12.72 -4.02
C VAL A 98 16.57 -13.65 -3.68
N GLY A 99 17.71 -13.12 -3.25
CA GLY A 99 18.95 -13.89 -3.08
C GLY A 99 19.27 -14.34 -1.67
N ALA A 100 19.01 -13.49 -0.68
CA ALA A 100 19.50 -13.66 0.68
C ALA A 100 18.81 -14.82 1.43
N SER A 101 19.59 -15.56 2.22
CA SER A 101 19.08 -16.66 3.06
C SER A 101 18.27 -16.19 4.25
N LEU A 102 18.48 -14.93 4.70
CA LEU A 102 17.75 -14.27 5.80
C LEU A 102 17.81 -15.05 7.11
N GLU A 103 18.88 -15.84 7.31
CA GLU A 103 19.07 -16.68 8.50
C GLU A 103 17.93 -17.67 8.74
N GLN A 104 17.14 -17.98 7.71
CA GLN A 104 16.04 -18.92 7.83
C GLN A 104 16.56 -20.37 7.78
N PRO A 105 16.15 -21.23 8.71
CA PRO A 105 16.60 -22.64 8.71
C PRO A 105 16.29 -23.35 7.40
N GLY A 106 17.30 -23.92 6.79
CA GLY A 106 17.19 -24.68 5.53
C GLY A 106 17.12 -23.83 4.28
N VAL A 107 17.19 -22.50 4.39
CA VAL A 107 17.22 -21.60 3.23
C VAL A 107 18.66 -21.18 2.94
N GLY A 108 19.15 -21.53 1.78
CA GLY A 108 20.47 -21.09 1.29
C GLY A 108 20.37 -19.80 0.48
N TRP A 109 21.53 -19.25 0.12
CA TRP A 109 21.59 -18.13 -0.82
C TRP A 109 21.20 -18.59 -2.24
N ASN A 110 20.46 -17.75 -2.93
CA ASN A 110 20.03 -17.96 -4.32
C ASN A 110 19.31 -19.29 -4.53
N THR A 111 18.48 -19.67 -3.56
CA THR A 111 17.56 -20.82 -3.68
C THR A 111 16.15 -20.33 -4.01
N PRO A 112 15.24 -21.21 -4.46
CA PRO A 112 13.86 -20.80 -4.74
C PRO A 112 13.09 -20.20 -3.56
N SER A 113 13.54 -20.45 -2.33
CA SER A 113 12.90 -19.92 -1.10
C SER A 113 13.65 -18.73 -0.49
N SER A 114 14.74 -18.27 -1.10
CA SER A 114 15.51 -17.13 -0.57
C SER A 114 14.85 -15.78 -0.87
N GLY A 115 15.33 -14.76 -0.18
CA GLY A 115 14.96 -13.38 -0.40
C GLY A 115 13.74 -12.90 0.38
N ILE A 116 13.69 -11.60 0.55
CA ILE A 116 12.61 -10.91 1.29
C ILE A 116 11.23 -11.24 0.69
N LEU A 117 11.14 -11.28 -0.64
CA LEU A 117 9.85 -11.51 -1.32
C LEU A 117 9.22 -12.85 -0.97
N ASN A 118 10.03 -13.86 -0.68
CA ASN A 118 9.53 -15.14 -0.16
C ASN A 118 9.22 -15.03 1.34
N ALA A 119 10.17 -14.51 2.11
CA ALA A 119 10.08 -14.48 3.57
C ALA A 119 8.87 -13.73 4.09
N ILE A 120 8.49 -12.61 3.45
CA ILE A 120 7.32 -11.83 3.87
C ILE A 120 6.00 -12.59 3.64
N GLN A 121 5.95 -13.51 2.67
CA GLN A 121 4.76 -14.33 2.44
C GLN A 121 4.47 -15.25 3.64
N ASP A 122 5.52 -15.71 4.33
CA ASP A 122 5.39 -16.56 5.51
C ASP A 122 4.68 -15.85 6.69
N LEU A 123 4.72 -14.52 6.69
CA LEU A 123 4.04 -13.70 7.71
C LEU A 123 2.52 -13.89 7.71
N ARG A 124 1.95 -14.34 6.59
CA ARG A 124 0.53 -14.71 6.54
C ARG A 124 0.20 -15.90 7.44
N GLY A 125 1.21 -16.69 7.84
CA GLY A 125 1.06 -17.72 8.85
C GLY A 125 0.77 -17.15 10.24
N LYS A 126 1.31 -15.95 10.54
CA LYS A 126 1.05 -15.23 11.79
C LYS A 126 -0.24 -14.40 11.71
N ASN A 127 -0.54 -13.84 10.55
CA ASN A 127 -1.72 -12.98 10.33
C ASN A 127 -2.32 -13.26 8.95
N LYS A 128 -3.39 -14.02 8.91
CA LYS A 128 -4.07 -14.43 7.67
C LYS A 128 -4.71 -13.27 6.90
N ASN A 129 -4.96 -12.16 7.60
CA ASN A 129 -5.58 -10.97 7.01
C ASN A 129 -4.55 -9.95 6.54
N LEU A 130 -3.26 -10.22 6.77
CA LEU A 130 -2.18 -9.30 6.36
C LEU A 130 -2.17 -9.14 4.84
N LYS A 131 -2.32 -7.92 4.39
CA LYS A 131 -2.13 -7.56 2.99
C LYS A 131 -0.66 -7.22 2.78
N ILE A 132 -0.07 -7.80 1.75
CA ILE A 132 1.33 -7.57 1.38
C ILE A 132 1.34 -6.90 0.02
N GLY A 133 2.07 -5.81 -0.08
CA GLY A 133 2.19 -5.02 -1.30
C GLY A 133 3.61 -4.60 -1.60
N VAL A 134 3.74 -3.85 -2.67
CA VAL A 134 5.03 -3.35 -3.13
C VAL A 134 4.93 -1.85 -3.37
N SER A 135 5.93 -1.12 -2.89
CA SER A 135 6.08 0.32 -3.15
C SER A 135 7.06 0.53 -4.30
N LEU A 136 6.68 1.39 -5.22
CA LEU A 136 7.42 1.71 -6.43
C LEU A 136 8.02 3.10 -6.29
N GLY A 137 9.35 3.23 -6.41
CA GLY A 137 10.03 4.52 -6.38
C GLY A 137 10.72 4.83 -5.06
N GLY A 138 10.18 5.79 -4.31
CA GLY A 138 10.79 6.35 -3.11
C GLY A 138 11.78 7.47 -3.45
N TRP A 139 12.38 8.09 -2.41
CA TRP A 139 13.26 9.25 -2.55
C TRP A 139 14.33 9.07 -3.63
N SER A 140 15.07 7.96 -3.56
CA SER A 140 16.22 7.74 -4.42
C SER A 140 15.89 7.23 -5.83
N LYS A 141 14.64 6.77 -6.06
CA LYS A 141 14.23 6.07 -7.27
C LYS A 141 13.00 6.70 -7.94
N SER A 142 12.92 8.03 -7.88
CA SER A 142 11.85 8.78 -8.55
C SER A 142 12.28 9.43 -9.86
N GLY A 143 13.48 9.16 -10.34
CA GLY A 143 14.07 9.85 -11.50
C GLY A 143 13.33 9.62 -12.81
N ASP A 144 12.91 8.40 -13.07
CA ASP A 144 12.29 8.01 -14.33
C ASP A 144 10.76 8.22 -14.40
N PHE A 145 10.12 8.52 -13.26
CA PHE A 145 8.65 8.69 -13.25
C PHE A 145 8.13 9.71 -14.27
N SER A 146 8.74 10.89 -14.34
CA SER A 146 8.24 11.97 -15.19
C SER A 146 8.24 11.57 -16.68
N GLU A 147 9.29 10.90 -17.13
CA GLU A 147 9.39 10.45 -18.52
C GLU A 147 8.44 9.28 -18.80
N VAL A 148 8.41 8.29 -17.92
CA VAL A 148 7.57 7.10 -18.09
C VAL A 148 6.09 7.47 -17.99
N ALA A 149 5.69 8.29 -17.02
CA ALA A 149 4.30 8.73 -16.86
C ALA A 149 3.80 9.56 -18.05
N ALA A 150 4.68 10.29 -18.72
CA ALA A 150 4.32 11.13 -19.86
C ALA A 150 4.13 10.33 -21.16
N ASP A 151 4.86 9.24 -21.34
CA ASP A 151 4.85 8.47 -22.58
C ASP A 151 3.87 7.29 -22.49
N PRO A 152 2.82 7.23 -23.34
CA PRO A 152 1.82 6.17 -23.23
C PRO A 152 2.36 4.75 -23.50
N VAL A 153 3.45 4.60 -24.26
CA VAL A 153 4.03 3.28 -24.51
C VAL A 153 4.82 2.80 -23.29
N LYS A 154 5.65 3.68 -22.73
CA LYS A 154 6.45 3.39 -21.53
C LYS A 154 5.53 3.17 -20.31
N ARG A 155 4.53 4.04 -20.16
CA ARG A 155 3.54 3.93 -19.08
C ARG A 155 2.80 2.59 -19.15
N LYS A 156 2.36 2.19 -20.35
CA LYS A 156 1.72 0.90 -20.56
C LYS A 156 2.66 -0.25 -20.17
N ASN A 157 3.94 -0.17 -20.56
CA ASN A 157 4.92 -1.20 -20.22
C ASN A 157 5.06 -1.33 -18.70
N LEU A 158 5.21 -0.18 -18.00
CA LEU A 158 5.32 -0.17 -16.54
C LEU A 158 4.08 -0.79 -15.88
N VAL A 159 2.88 -0.38 -16.30
CA VAL A 159 1.61 -0.88 -15.75
C VAL A 159 1.49 -2.39 -15.92
N GLU A 160 1.82 -2.92 -17.12
CA GLU A 160 1.79 -4.36 -17.37
C GLU A 160 2.79 -5.12 -16.49
N ASN A 161 3.98 -4.56 -16.32
CA ASN A 161 5.04 -5.17 -15.50
C ASN A 161 4.65 -5.20 -14.02
N ILE A 162 4.11 -4.09 -13.48
CA ILE A 162 3.59 -4.04 -12.11
C ILE A 162 2.50 -5.11 -11.92
N THR A 163 1.54 -5.17 -12.84
CA THR A 163 0.42 -6.10 -12.77
C THR A 163 0.89 -7.56 -12.77
N LYS A 164 1.85 -7.89 -13.63
CA LYS A 164 2.49 -9.22 -13.64
C LYS A 164 3.23 -9.49 -12.33
N PHE A 165 3.99 -8.51 -11.84
CA PHE A 165 4.80 -8.65 -10.63
C PHE A 165 3.93 -9.02 -9.42
N ILE A 166 2.87 -8.26 -9.14
CA ILE A 166 2.01 -8.52 -7.98
C ILE A 166 1.29 -9.88 -8.07
N LYS A 167 1.02 -10.33 -9.29
CA LYS A 167 0.44 -11.67 -9.49
C LYS A 167 1.45 -12.76 -9.13
N TYR A 168 2.67 -12.66 -9.67
CA TYR A 168 3.68 -13.70 -9.48
C TYR A 168 4.24 -13.74 -8.05
N THR A 169 4.28 -12.60 -7.38
CA THR A 169 4.74 -12.49 -5.99
C THR A 169 3.62 -12.63 -4.97
N ASN A 170 2.40 -12.90 -5.42
CA ASN A 170 1.22 -13.06 -4.55
C ASN A 170 0.98 -11.85 -3.64
N MET A 171 1.12 -10.65 -4.19
CA MET A 171 0.86 -9.41 -3.45
C MET A 171 -0.61 -9.00 -3.55
N ASP A 172 -1.04 -8.12 -2.67
CA ASP A 172 -2.44 -7.70 -2.50
C ASP A 172 -2.66 -6.24 -2.89
N PHE A 173 -1.60 -5.45 -3.00
CA PHE A 173 -1.70 -4.04 -3.37
C PHE A 173 -0.42 -3.53 -4.01
N VAL A 174 -0.58 -2.38 -4.68
CA VAL A 174 0.51 -1.58 -5.24
C VAL A 174 0.50 -0.24 -4.53
N ASP A 175 1.67 0.24 -4.16
CA ASP A 175 1.89 1.57 -3.62
C ASP A 175 2.77 2.35 -4.60
N VAL A 176 2.45 3.62 -4.86
CA VAL A 176 3.27 4.47 -5.73
C VAL A 176 3.84 5.60 -4.89
N ASP A 177 5.14 5.62 -4.81
CA ASP A 177 5.90 6.59 -4.01
C ASP A 177 6.76 7.45 -4.94
N TRP A 178 6.11 8.40 -5.60
CA TRP A 178 6.79 9.36 -6.51
C TRP A 178 7.16 10.63 -5.74
N GLU A 179 8.46 10.90 -5.58
CA GLU A 179 8.98 11.97 -4.73
C GLU A 179 9.79 12.98 -5.54
N TYR A 180 9.17 13.97 -6.18
CA TYR A 180 7.74 14.28 -6.22
C TYR A 180 7.34 14.75 -7.62
N PRO A 181 6.08 14.54 -8.03
CA PRO A 181 5.63 15.09 -9.33
C PRO A 181 5.80 16.61 -9.37
N ALA A 182 6.27 17.13 -10.48
CA ALA A 182 6.47 18.55 -10.76
C ALA A 182 7.56 19.23 -9.89
N ASP A 183 8.31 18.50 -9.11
CA ASP A 183 9.35 19.02 -8.21
C ASP A 183 10.74 18.61 -8.72
N VAL A 184 11.46 19.54 -9.31
CA VAL A 184 12.82 19.28 -9.83
C VAL A 184 13.82 19.23 -8.67
N ARG A 185 14.43 18.07 -8.47
CA ARG A 185 15.40 17.84 -7.40
C ARG A 185 16.69 17.25 -7.98
N GLN A 186 17.84 17.78 -7.55
CA GLN A 186 19.13 17.18 -7.87
C GLN A 186 19.36 15.94 -6.99
N PRO A 187 20.12 14.94 -7.48
CA PRO A 187 20.46 13.78 -6.64
C PRO A 187 21.16 14.18 -5.35
N ASP A 188 20.76 13.56 -4.24
CA ASP A 188 21.43 13.70 -2.95
C ASP A 188 22.44 12.57 -2.76
N LEU A 189 23.58 12.71 -3.42
CA LEU A 189 24.64 11.70 -3.44
C LEU A 189 25.38 11.56 -2.08
N VAL A 190 25.06 12.43 -1.13
CA VAL A 190 25.60 12.33 0.24
C VAL A 190 24.77 11.32 1.03
N ASP A 191 23.46 11.37 0.88
CA ASP A 191 22.55 10.44 1.54
C ASP A 191 22.59 9.06 0.86
N ASN A 192 22.48 9.04 -0.47
CA ASN A 192 22.51 7.79 -1.24
C ASN A 192 23.25 7.99 -2.56
N VAL A 193 24.36 7.28 -2.74
CA VAL A 193 25.16 7.36 -3.97
C VAL A 193 24.39 6.95 -5.23
N ASN A 194 23.26 6.26 -5.06
CA ASN A 194 22.39 5.82 -6.16
C ASN A 194 21.14 6.68 -6.30
N ASP A 195 21.08 7.83 -5.61
CA ASP A 195 19.92 8.73 -5.74
C ASP A 195 19.89 9.34 -7.14
N GLU A 196 18.76 9.23 -7.79
CA GLU A 196 18.55 9.74 -9.16
C GLU A 196 18.05 11.19 -9.17
N GLY A 197 17.50 11.66 -8.05
CA GLY A 197 16.79 12.92 -8.02
C GLY A 197 15.51 12.85 -8.86
N THR A 198 15.04 14.03 -9.28
CA THR A 198 13.89 14.15 -10.20
C THR A 198 14.23 15.20 -11.28
N PRO A 199 15.31 15.00 -12.03
CA PRO A 199 15.80 16.05 -12.96
C PRO A 199 14.85 16.33 -14.13
N HIS A 200 13.95 15.42 -14.43
CA HIS A 200 13.01 15.50 -15.55
C HIS A 200 11.60 15.97 -15.13
N ALA A 201 11.42 16.31 -13.85
CA ALA A 201 10.13 16.74 -13.32
C ALA A 201 9.64 18.02 -14.05
N LYS A 202 8.35 18.09 -14.28
CA LYS A 202 7.71 19.17 -15.05
C LYS A 202 6.25 19.34 -14.61
N PRO A 203 5.64 20.52 -14.83
CA PRO A 203 4.27 20.76 -14.37
C PRO A 203 3.23 19.74 -14.88
N GLU A 204 3.45 19.17 -16.05
CA GLU A 204 2.57 18.16 -16.64
C GLU A 204 2.52 16.86 -15.83
N ASP A 205 3.49 16.64 -14.95
CA ASP A 205 3.54 15.47 -14.08
C ASP A 205 2.27 15.34 -13.23
N LYS A 206 1.68 16.46 -12.84
CA LYS A 206 0.42 16.50 -12.09
C LYS A 206 -0.70 15.72 -12.77
N GLU A 207 -0.87 15.89 -14.09
CA GLU A 207 -1.89 15.16 -14.85
C GLU A 207 -1.39 13.76 -15.25
N ASN A 208 -0.11 13.63 -15.57
CA ASN A 208 0.49 12.36 -15.93
C ASN A 208 0.44 11.37 -14.77
N TYR A 209 0.61 11.84 -13.54
CA TYR A 209 0.51 11.00 -12.34
C TYR A 209 -0.89 10.40 -12.21
N ILE A 210 -1.93 11.22 -12.36
CA ILE A 210 -3.32 10.75 -12.33
C ILE A 210 -3.57 9.71 -13.44
N THR A 211 -3.01 9.95 -14.63
CA THR A 211 -3.14 9.03 -15.75
C THR A 211 -2.47 7.68 -15.44
N LEU A 212 -1.25 7.72 -14.90
CA LEU A 212 -0.52 6.51 -14.48
C LEU A 212 -1.33 5.74 -13.43
N LEU A 213 -1.82 6.42 -12.40
CA LEU A 213 -2.60 5.77 -11.34
C LEU A 213 -3.88 5.13 -11.87
N LYS A 214 -4.58 5.80 -12.79
CA LYS A 214 -5.78 5.24 -13.43
C LYS A 214 -5.47 3.98 -14.22
N GLU A 215 -4.39 3.98 -14.99
CA GLU A 215 -4.00 2.83 -15.78
C GLU A 215 -3.57 1.65 -14.89
N ILE A 216 -2.85 1.93 -13.78
CA ILE A 216 -2.55 0.90 -12.77
C ILE A 216 -3.86 0.35 -12.19
N ARG A 217 -4.76 1.23 -11.75
CA ARG A 217 -6.06 0.84 -11.17
C ARG A 217 -6.84 -0.09 -12.13
N GLU A 218 -6.99 0.32 -13.38
CA GLU A 218 -7.69 -0.47 -14.39
C GLU A 218 -7.05 -1.85 -14.59
N SER A 219 -5.73 -1.88 -14.66
CA SER A 219 -5.00 -3.13 -14.94
C SER A 219 -5.10 -4.11 -13.76
N ILE A 220 -4.93 -3.63 -12.53
CA ILE A 220 -5.03 -4.51 -11.36
C ILE A 220 -6.47 -4.95 -11.09
N ASP A 221 -7.47 -4.12 -11.41
CA ASP A 221 -8.89 -4.50 -11.30
C ASP A 221 -9.22 -5.61 -12.31
N GLN A 222 -8.82 -5.44 -13.58
CA GLN A 222 -9.01 -6.46 -14.61
C GLN A 222 -8.34 -7.79 -14.23
N GLN A 223 -7.15 -7.73 -13.65
CA GLN A 223 -6.47 -8.92 -13.15
C GLN A 223 -7.24 -9.53 -11.97
N GLY A 224 -7.72 -8.69 -11.07
CA GLY A 224 -8.51 -9.10 -9.92
C GLY A 224 -9.79 -9.85 -10.33
N GLU A 225 -10.52 -9.31 -11.30
CA GLU A 225 -11.72 -9.96 -11.85
C GLU A 225 -11.42 -11.36 -12.37
N LYS A 226 -10.31 -11.52 -13.10
CA LYS A 226 -9.90 -12.82 -13.66
C LYS A 226 -9.49 -13.82 -12.59
N LEU A 227 -8.95 -13.34 -11.45
CA LEU A 227 -8.41 -14.18 -10.39
C LEU A 227 -9.37 -14.35 -9.19
N GLY A 228 -10.48 -13.62 -9.17
CA GLY A 228 -11.39 -13.58 -8.02
C GLY A 228 -10.75 -12.92 -6.80
N LYS A 229 -9.94 -11.88 -7.01
CA LYS A 229 -9.16 -11.19 -5.98
C LYS A 229 -9.37 -9.68 -6.10
N THR A 230 -9.43 -8.98 -4.99
CA THR A 230 -9.44 -7.52 -4.97
C THR A 230 -8.04 -7.00 -4.63
N TYR A 231 -7.50 -6.17 -5.50
CA TYR A 231 -6.23 -5.48 -5.27
C TYR A 231 -6.50 -4.06 -4.81
N GLU A 232 -5.67 -3.55 -3.90
CA GLU A 232 -5.69 -2.14 -3.52
C GLU A 232 -4.59 -1.35 -4.24
N LEU A 233 -4.79 -0.04 -4.32
CA LEU A 233 -3.81 0.91 -4.84
C LEU A 233 -3.63 2.00 -3.80
N SER A 234 -2.41 2.25 -3.38
CA SER A 234 -2.08 3.33 -2.47
C SER A 234 -0.99 4.22 -3.02
N VAL A 235 -0.76 5.33 -2.36
CA VAL A 235 0.31 6.27 -2.69
C VAL A 235 0.96 6.79 -1.41
N ALA A 236 2.23 7.18 -1.51
CA ALA A 236 2.87 8.01 -0.50
C ALA A 236 2.80 9.46 -0.95
N LEU A 237 2.47 10.38 -0.05
CA LEU A 237 2.27 11.80 -0.36
C LEU A 237 3.11 12.67 0.56
N PRO A 238 3.65 13.80 0.04
CA PRO A 238 4.35 14.76 0.89
C PRO A 238 3.38 15.44 1.87
N SER A 239 3.89 15.91 2.99
CA SER A 239 3.17 16.81 3.88
C SER A 239 3.33 18.29 3.48
N SER A 240 4.25 18.60 2.56
CA SER A 240 4.46 19.95 2.06
C SER A 240 3.26 20.42 1.24
N ARG A 241 2.67 21.55 1.68
CA ARG A 241 1.55 22.18 0.96
C ARG A 241 1.94 22.59 -0.47
N GLU A 242 3.15 23.05 -0.66
CA GLU A 242 3.67 23.45 -1.97
C GLU A 242 3.69 22.25 -2.92
N LYS A 243 4.35 21.17 -2.52
CA LYS A 243 4.45 19.94 -3.33
C LYS A 243 3.07 19.34 -3.63
N LEU A 244 2.14 19.37 -2.66
CA LEU A 244 0.77 18.93 -2.89
C LEU A 244 0.07 19.78 -3.94
N ASN A 245 0.14 21.11 -3.80
CA ASN A 245 -0.55 22.01 -4.71
C ASN A 245 0.00 21.94 -6.15
N ASP A 246 1.30 21.86 -6.29
CA ASP A 246 1.98 21.90 -7.59
C ASP A 246 1.94 20.56 -8.32
N GLY A 247 2.15 19.47 -7.58
CA GLY A 247 2.36 18.15 -8.18
C GLY A 247 1.15 17.22 -8.14
N ILE A 248 0.11 17.51 -7.35
CA ILE A 248 -0.94 16.51 -7.08
C ILE A 248 -2.35 17.10 -7.20
N ASP A 249 -3.19 16.46 -7.98
CA ASP A 249 -4.64 16.76 -8.04
C ASP A 249 -5.35 15.86 -7.01
N ILE A 250 -5.45 16.37 -5.78
CA ILE A 250 -5.97 15.60 -4.63
C ILE A 250 -7.37 15.00 -4.89
N PRO A 251 -8.35 15.78 -5.39
CA PRO A 251 -9.68 15.19 -5.68
C PRO A 251 -9.63 14.06 -6.71
N LYS A 252 -8.86 14.23 -7.79
CA LYS A 252 -8.73 13.18 -8.80
C LYS A 252 -7.99 11.97 -8.24
N LEU A 253 -6.93 12.19 -7.45
CA LEU A 253 -6.14 11.12 -6.84
C LEU A 253 -7.03 10.23 -5.97
N PHE A 254 -7.81 10.82 -5.05
CA PHE A 254 -8.68 10.04 -4.16
C PHE A 254 -9.91 9.43 -4.85
N SER A 255 -10.14 9.75 -6.13
CA SER A 255 -11.12 9.01 -6.93
C SER A 255 -10.55 7.70 -7.50
N VAL A 256 -9.24 7.48 -7.37
CA VAL A 256 -8.53 6.36 -7.99
C VAL A 256 -7.89 5.42 -6.95
N VAL A 257 -7.31 6.00 -5.88
CA VAL A 257 -6.59 5.23 -4.86
C VAL A 257 -7.50 4.86 -3.69
N ASP A 258 -7.17 3.75 -3.02
CA ASP A 258 -7.89 3.27 -1.83
C ASP A 258 -7.46 4.02 -0.57
N PHE A 259 -6.21 4.43 -0.48
CA PHE A 259 -5.68 5.21 0.64
C PHE A 259 -4.37 5.88 0.26
N ALA A 260 -3.94 6.81 1.12
CA ALA A 260 -2.66 7.49 0.97
C ALA A 260 -1.92 7.51 2.31
N ASN A 261 -0.62 7.37 2.24
CA ASN A 261 0.31 7.45 3.37
C ASN A 261 0.96 8.84 3.34
N ILE A 262 0.64 9.68 4.31
CA ILE A 262 1.19 11.04 4.36
C ILE A 262 2.51 11.00 5.11
N MET A 263 3.59 11.42 4.43
CA MET A 263 4.94 11.45 5.01
C MET A 263 5.10 12.70 5.89
N THR A 264 4.76 12.53 7.18
CA THR A 264 4.80 13.63 8.18
C THR A 264 6.10 13.62 8.98
N TYR A 265 7.20 13.32 8.31
CA TYR A 265 8.56 13.33 8.86
C TYR A 265 9.44 14.28 8.02
N ASP A 266 10.68 14.47 8.44
CA ASP A 266 11.66 15.39 7.83
C ASP A 266 11.18 16.86 7.73
N LEU A 267 10.18 17.21 8.54
CA LEU A 267 9.59 18.57 8.53
C LEU A 267 10.51 19.60 9.18
N ASN A 268 11.43 19.18 10.02
CA ASN A 268 12.37 20.05 10.74
C ASN A 268 13.82 19.69 10.46
N UNK A 269 14.08 19.19 9.54
CA UNK A 269 15.28 18.90 9.22
C UNK A 269 16.13 19.99 9.23
N UNK A 270 16.33 20.22 9.95
CA UNK A 270 17.09 21.20 10.09
C UNK A 270 18.26 20.83 9.49
N UNK A 271 18.39 20.88 8.71
CA UNK A 271 19.35 20.71 8.26
C UNK A 271 20.36 20.63 9.05
N UNK A 272 20.36 19.89 9.49
CA UNK A 272 21.22 19.75 10.17
C UNK A 272 22.31 19.80 9.51
N TRP A 273 22.97 20.70 9.37
CA TRP A 273 24.34 20.90 8.95
C TRP A 273 25.28 20.25 9.94
N GLY A 274 25.45 18.98 9.82
CA GLY A 274 26.36 18.22 10.69
C GLY A 274 25.73 16.89 11.12
N MET A 275 26.05 15.95 10.36
CA MET A 275 26.15 14.53 10.65
C MET A 275 25.54 13.98 11.93
N GLU A 276 24.46 13.28 11.79
CA GLU A 276 24.26 11.94 12.37
C GLU A 276 23.12 11.31 11.60
N SER A 277 23.34 10.15 11.05
CA SER A 277 22.31 9.32 10.43
C SER A 277 21.10 9.26 11.34
N GLN A 278 20.03 9.95 11.00
CA GLN A 278 18.79 9.78 11.74
C GLN A 278 18.21 8.43 11.36
N GLN A 279 18.20 7.57 12.35
CA GLN A 279 17.50 6.29 12.27
C GLN A 279 16.06 6.54 11.83
N CYS A 280 15.70 6.08 10.65
CA CYS A 280 14.32 5.94 10.29
C CYS A 280 13.69 4.98 11.28
N SER A 281 12.89 5.51 12.19
CA SER A 281 12.11 4.65 13.06
C SER A 281 11.22 3.76 12.17
N PRO A 282 11.26 2.46 12.32
CA PRO A 282 10.40 1.57 11.54
C PRO A 282 8.91 1.71 11.89
N TYR A 283 8.57 2.63 12.78
CA TYR A 283 7.20 2.80 13.25
C TYR A 283 6.64 4.18 12.88
N GLY A 284 6.38 4.37 11.60
CA GLY A 284 5.63 5.54 11.16
C GLY A 284 4.15 5.36 11.49
N THR A 285 3.60 6.19 12.37
CA THR A 285 2.16 6.19 12.65
C THR A 285 1.44 6.95 11.54
N ILE A 286 0.59 6.27 10.81
CA ILE A 286 -0.15 6.83 9.70
C ILE A 286 -1.53 7.30 10.17
N TRP A 287 -1.83 8.58 9.93
CA TRP A 287 -3.16 9.14 10.19
C TRP A 287 -3.96 9.14 8.89
N GLN A 288 -5.14 8.58 8.94
CA GLN A 288 -6.09 8.66 7.83
C GLN A 288 -7.03 9.84 8.07
N SER A 289 -7.19 10.69 7.06
CA SER A 289 -8.28 11.66 7.08
C SER A 289 -9.55 10.97 6.59
N SER A 290 -10.58 11.05 7.37
CA SER A 290 -11.94 10.61 7.01
C SER A 290 -12.56 11.57 5.99
#